data_7aaf37481ef51eb10db883f1a3746c20
#
_entry.id   7aaf37481ef51eb10db883f1a3746c20
#
_cell.length_a   1.000
_cell.length_b   1.000
_cell.length_c   1.000
_cell.angle_alpha   90.00
_cell.angle_beta   90.00
_cell.angle_gamma   90.00
#
_symmetry.space_group_name_H-M   'P 1'
#
loop_
_entity.id
_entity.type
_entity.pdbx_description
1 polymer ?
#
loop_
_entity_poly.entity_id
_entity_poly.type
_entity_poly.pdbx_seq_one_letter_code
_entity_poly.pdbx_strand_id
1 'polypeptide(L)'
;MSYTLGILDQSPIIEGASNEQTLQKTVALAQRAEQLGYSRFWVSEHHDTKSLAGSSPEVLVSYLLAKTKSIQIGSGGVMLQHYSPYKVAENFHVLASLEPGRVDLGIGKAPGGLPLSTKALQYGTLNQGEDFEERLTFLQQLIEQTIPKKHELYGIQATPIPQTKPALFLLGASPESAALAGKLGIAFVFARFINSDNKVLAQAASTYRSHHPNGTFALSIAALAAPSKEEAKELIGDQKITKVHLASGRSLTLQSVELAEKFGQESGEEYTVEQYEADILYGTAEDIRANLDDYHVRFQIDEFILHTPILKEFERQRSFELLSPVHLQLQQKVKVI
;
A
#
# COMPACT_ATOMS: atom_id res chain seq x y z
N MET A 1 11.65 4.38 -19.11
CA MET A 1 11.02 5.09 -17.99
C MET A 1 12.08 5.38 -16.96
N SER A 2 12.04 6.54 -16.35
CA SER A 2 12.94 6.95 -15.25
C SER A 2 12.42 6.55 -13.86
N TYR A 3 11.24 5.92 -13.81
CA TYR A 3 10.58 5.39 -12.62
C TYR A 3 10.17 3.93 -12.82
N THR A 4 9.90 3.21 -11.75
CA THR A 4 9.41 1.84 -11.76
C THR A 4 7.91 1.77 -11.47
N LEU A 5 7.28 0.64 -11.83
CA LEU A 5 5.87 0.38 -11.60
C LEU A 5 5.70 -0.87 -10.72
N GLY A 6 4.95 -0.74 -9.65
CA GLY A 6 4.48 -1.81 -8.79
C GLY A 6 2.96 -1.93 -8.80
N ILE A 7 2.43 -2.98 -8.18
CA ILE A 7 0.99 -3.22 -8.00
C ILE A 7 0.67 -3.33 -6.52
N LEU A 8 -0.44 -2.71 -6.10
CA LEU A 8 -1.10 -2.97 -4.82
C LEU A 8 -2.41 -3.72 -5.08
N ASP A 9 -2.51 -4.95 -4.58
CA ASP A 9 -3.72 -5.76 -4.61
C ASP A 9 -4.38 -5.82 -3.24
N GLN A 10 -5.67 -5.55 -3.20
CA GLN A 10 -6.47 -5.62 -1.97
C GLN A 10 -7.22 -6.95 -1.83
N SER A 11 -7.04 -7.87 -2.77
CA SER A 11 -7.78 -9.14 -2.85
C SER A 11 -9.31 -8.93 -2.82
N PRO A 12 -9.89 -8.15 -3.77
CA PRO A 12 -11.30 -7.82 -3.76
C PRO A 12 -12.17 -9.04 -4.04
N ILE A 13 -13.20 -9.25 -3.20
CA ILE A 13 -14.19 -10.33 -3.36
C ILE A 13 -15.23 -9.86 -4.37
N ILE A 14 -15.25 -10.51 -5.54
CA ILE A 14 -16.23 -10.26 -6.58
C ILE A 14 -17.53 -11.01 -6.22
N GLU A 15 -18.67 -10.44 -6.55
CA GLU A 15 -19.97 -11.07 -6.30
C GLU A 15 -20.02 -12.49 -6.85
N GLY A 16 -20.44 -13.44 -6.02
CA GLY A 16 -20.48 -14.87 -6.34
C GLY A 16 -19.14 -15.62 -6.23
N ALA A 17 -18.02 -14.94 -5.96
CA ALA A 17 -16.75 -15.61 -5.73
C ALA A 17 -16.57 -16.01 -4.26
N SER A 18 -15.96 -17.19 -4.03
CA SER A 18 -15.53 -17.58 -2.68
C SER A 18 -14.22 -16.90 -2.27
N ASN A 19 -13.92 -16.91 -0.96
CA ASN A 19 -12.64 -16.39 -0.45
C ASN A 19 -11.45 -17.14 -1.04
N GLU A 20 -11.57 -18.46 -1.21
CA GLU A 20 -10.52 -19.30 -1.80
C GLU A 20 -10.26 -18.89 -3.26
N GLN A 21 -11.32 -18.71 -4.04
CA GLN A 21 -11.21 -18.24 -5.43
C GLN A 21 -10.56 -16.86 -5.48
N THR A 22 -10.93 -15.94 -4.60
CA THR A 22 -10.36 -14.60 -4.52
C THR A 22 -8.86 -14.63 -4.22
N LEU A 23 -8.43 -15.41 -3.23
CA LEU A 23 -7.00 -15.53 -2.92
C LEU A 23 -6.20 -16.20 -4.05
N GLN A 24 -6.79 -17.20 -4.75
CA GLN A 24 -6.14 -17.78 -5.94
C GLN A 24 -6.00 -16.77 -7.09
N LYS A 25 -6.95 -15.85 -7.25
CA LYS A 25 -6.85 -14.75 -8.23
C LYS A 25 -5.72 -13.77 -7.86
N THR A 26 -5.55 -13.44 -6.58
CA THR A 26 -4.40 -12.65 -6.11
C THR A 26 -3.07 -13.33 -6.45
N VAL A 27 -2.97 -14.65 -6.26
CA VAL A 27 -1.78 -15.43 -6.64
C VAL A 27 -1.53 -15.36 -8.15
N ALA A 28 -2.56 -15.60 -8.96
CA ALA A 28 -2.46 -15.53 -10.41
C ALA A 28 -2.06 -14.12 -10.89
N LEU A 29 -2.59 -13.06 -10.27
CA LEU A 29 -2.24 -11.68 -10.58
C LEU A 29 -0.77 -11.38 -10.23
N ALA A 30 -0.25 -11.85 -9.10
CA ALA A 30 1.15 -11.68 -8.74
C ALA A 30 2.10 -12.36 -9.75
N GLN A 31 1.77 -13.59 -10.17
CA GLN A 31 2.53 -14.29 -11.21
C GLN A 31 2.44 -13.56 -12.57
N ARG A 32 1.28 -13.00 -12.90
CA ARG A 32 1.11 -12.21 -14.11
C ARG A 32 1.88 -10.90 -14.05
N ALA A 33 1.89 -10.20 -12.90
CA ALA A 33 2.67 -8.99 -12.67
C ALA A 33 4.17 -9.22 -12.90
N GLU A 34 4.70 -10.35 -12.43
CA GLU A 34 6.08 -10.77 -12.69
C GLU A 34 6.37 -10.91 -14.19
N GLN A 35 5.50 -11.61 -14.93
CA GLN A 35 5.63 -11.79 -16.40
C GLN A 35 5.53 -10.46 -17.15
N LEU A 36 4.76 -9.51 -16.65
CA LEU A 36 4.55 -8.18 -17.21
C LEU A 36 5.67 -7.19 -16.87
N GLY A 37 6.63 -7.59 -16.02
CA GLY A 37 7.81 -6.79 -15.68
C GLY A 37 7.57 -5.72 -14.63
N TYR A 38 6.53 -5.85 -13.81
CA TYR A 38 6.36 -5.00 -12.63
C TYR A 38 7.48 -5.24 -11.62
N SER A 39 7.94 -4.17 -10.96
CA SER A 39 9.03 -4.23 -9.98
C SER A 39 8.63 -4.96 -8.71
N ARG A 40 7.38 -4.74 -8.26
CA ARG A 40 6.84 -5.28 -7.01
C ARG A 40 5.35 -5.55 -7.06
N PHE A 41 4.91 -6.43 -6.15
CA PHE A 41 3.51 -6.75 -5.92
C PHE A 41 3.25 -6.76 -4.41
N TRP A 42 2.38 -5.88 -3.95
CA TRP A 42 2.02 -5.74 -2.55
C TRP A 42 0.59 -6.16 -2.29
N VAL A 43 0.35 -6.68 -1.09
CA VAL A 43 -0.99 -6.99 -0.59
C VAL A 43 -1.32 -6.12 0.62
N SER A 44 -2.57 -5.68 0.72
CA SER A 44 -3.05 -4.85 1.82
C SER A 44 -3.53 -5.68 3.01
N GLU A 45 -3.80 -4.99 4.14
CA GLU A 45 -4.36 -5.57 5.36
C GLU A 45 -5.72 -4.92 5.66
N HIS A 46 -6.78 -5.76 5.67
CA HIS A 46 -8.13 -5.31 6.00
C HIS A 46 -8.84 -6.36 6.86
N HIS A 47 -9.56 -5.89 7.88
CA HIS A 47 -10.21 -6.75 8.88
C HIS A 47 -11.72 -6.56 8.89
N ASP A 48 -12.45 -7.64 9.22
CA ASP A 48 -13.91 -7.67 9.40
C ASP A 48 -14.68 -7.04 8.23
N THR A 49 -14.26 -7.37 7.00
CA THR A 49 -14.90 -6.90 5.78
C THR A 49 -15.33 -8.07 4.90
N LYS A 50 -16.50 -7.95 4.27
CA LYS A 50 -17.03 -8.93 3.32
C LYS A 50 -16.57 -8.68 1.88
N SER A 51 -15.92 -7.56 1.63
CA SER A 51 -15.50 -7.13 0.28
C SER A 51 -14.05 -7.43 -0.06
N LEU A 52 -13.21 -7.77 0.94
CA LEU A 52 -11.77 -8.00 0.76
C LEU A 52 -11.34 -9.26 1.52
N ALA A 53 -10.48 -10.09 0.92
CA ALA A 53 -10.01 -11.35 1.49
C ALA A 53 -8.64 -11.25 2.18
N GLY A 54 -7.94 -10.11 2.07
CA GLY A 54 -6.59 -9.91 2.60
C GLY A 54 -6.60 -9.39 4.04
N SER A 55 -6.43 -10.28 5.04
CA SER A 55 -6.40 -9.91 6.46
C SER A 55 -5.05 -10.16 7.15
N SER A 56 -4.14 -10.90 6.53
CA SER A 56 -2.82 -11.26 7.08
C SER A 56 -1.79 -11.17 5.98
N PRO A 57 -1.25 -9.97 5.73
CA PRO A 57 -0.31 -9.76 4.63
C PRO A 57 0.94 -10.65 4.77
N GLU A 58 1.49 -10.86 5.94
CA GLU A 58 2.67 -11.71 6.16
C GLU A 58 2.44 -13.17 5.76
N VAL A 59 1.23 -13.70 5.96
CA VAL A 59 0.87 -15.06 5.55
C VAL A 59 0.75 -15.14 4.03
N LEU A 60 0.06 -14.16 3.42
CA LEU A 60 -0.15 -14.11 1.98
C LEU A 60 1.16 -13.84 1.23
N VAL A 61 2.00 -12.93 1.73
CA VAL A 61 3.35 -12.66 1.20
C VAL A 61 4.19 -13.94 1.16
N SER A 62 4.18 -14.75 2.23
CA SER A 62 4.90 -16.04 2.26
C SER A 62 4.48 -16.94 1.10
N TYR A 63 3.18 -17.07 0.89
CA TYR A 63 2.66 -17.91 -0.19
C TYR A 63 2.98 -17.35 -1.58
N LEU A 64 2.90 -16.02 -1.76
CA LEU A 64 3.22 -15.35 -3.02
C LEU A 64 4.69 -15.46 -3.38
N LEU A 65 5.60 -15.33 -2.40
CA LEU A 65 7.04 -15.55 -2.58
C LEU A 65 7.33 -16.95 -3.13
N ALA A 66 6.67 -17.98 -2.57
CA ALA A 66 6.81 -19.37 -3.03
C ALA A 66 6.20 -19.62 -4.43
N LYS A 67 5.32 -18.73 -4.93
CA LYS A 67 4.63 -18.86 -6.23
C LYS A 67 5.24 -17.98 -7.33
N THR A 68 6.18 -17.10 -7.00
CA THR A 68 6.89 -16.20 -7.91
C THR A 68 8.40 -16.42 -7.81
N LYS A 69 9.21 -15.84 -8.72
CA LYS A 69 10.65 -16.14 -8.82
C LYS A 69 11.56 -14.93 -8.66
N SER A 70 11.12 -13.74 -9.10
CA SER A 70 11.99 -12.57 -9.25
C SER A 70 11.35 -11.27 -8.78
N ILE A 71 10.02 -11.13 -8.87
CA ILE A 71 9.31 -9.93 -8.44
C ILE A 71 9.41 -9.75 -6.92
N GLN A 72 9.58 -8.52 -6.48
CA GLN A 72 9.52 -8.20 -5.06
C GLN A 72 8.08 -8.33 -4.55
N ILE A 73 7.92 -8.98 -3.42
CA ILE A 73 6.61 -9.23 -2.80
C ILE A 73 6.62 -8.61 -1.40
N GLY A 74 5.51 -7.96 -1.04
CA GLY A 74 5.44 -7.32 0.27
C GLY A 74 4.06 -6.95 0.73
N SER A 75 4.02 -6.29 1.88
CA SER A 75 2.82 -5.70 2.47
C SER A 75 2.68 -4.24 2.05
N GLY A 76 1.44 -3.82 1.81
CA GLY A 76 1.12 -2.42 1.55
C GLY A 76 -0.13 -1.93 2.31
N GLY A 77 -0.08 -2.01 3.70
CA GLY A 77 0.98 -2.36 4.63
C GLY A 77 0.47 -3.14 5.85
N VAL A 78 1.42 -3.55 6.69
CA VAL A 78 1.09 -4.07 8.02
C VAL A 78 0.61 -2.92 8.91
N MET A 79 -0.52 -3.12 9.60
CA MET A 79 -1.10 -2.12 10.52
C MET A 79 -0.42 -2.21 11.88
N LEU A 80 0.78 -1.62 11.99
CA LEU A 80 1.72 -1.81 13.10
C LEU A 80 1.15 -1.44 14.48
N GLN A 81 0.12 -0.59 14.54
CA GLN A 81 -0.53 -0.25 15.80
C GLN A 81 -1.18 -1.45 16.51
N HIS A 82 -1.44 -2.55 15.79
CA HIS A 82 -2.09 -3.75 16.33
C HIS A 82 -1.09 -4.81 16.83
N TYR A 83 0.18 -4.71 16.42
CA TYR A 83 1.14 -5.80 16.57
C TYR A 83 2.39 -5.37 17.35
N SER A 84 3.03 -6.35 18.00
CA SER A 84 4.37 -6.17 18.53
C SER A 84 5.36 -5.91 17.39
N PRO A 85 6.12 -4.80 17.40
CA PRO A 85 7.17 -4.56 16.42
C PRO A 85 8.19 -5.71 16.34
N TYR A 86 8.47 -6.33 17.48
CA TYR A 86 9.36 -7.50 17.56
C TYR A 86 8.81 -8.68 16.73
N LYS A 87 7.50 -8.99 16.88
CA LYS A 87 6.90 -10.10 16.13
C LYS A 87 6.80 -9.81 14.64
N VAL A 88 6.54 -8.57 14.25
CA VAL A 88 6.57 -8.15 12.84
C VAL A 88 7.98 -8.31 12.26
N ALA A 89 9.02 -7.88 12.99
CA ALA A 89 10.41 -8.07 12.58
C ALA A 89 10.76 -9.56 12.40
N GLU A 90 10.39 -10.44 13.35
CA GLU A 90 10.60 -11.88 13.22
C GLU A 90 9.94 -12.46 11.96
N ASN A 91 8.66 -12.14 11.72
CA ASN A 91 7.91 -12.62 10.55
C ASN A 91 8.63 -12.25 9.26
N PHE A 92 9.03 -10.98 9.11
CA PHE A 92 9.67 -10.49 7.89
C PHE A 92 11.15 -10.92 7.76
N HIS A 93 11.83 -11.19 8.87
CA HIS A 93 13.16 -11.83 8.84
C HIS A 93 13.08 -13.29 8.37
N VAL A 94 12.04 -14.04 8.78
CA VAL A 94 11.78 -15.39 8.22
C VAL A 94 11.55 -15.30 6.71
N LEU A 95 10.69 -14.41 6.26
CA LEU A 95 10.41 -14.23 4.82
C LEU A 95 11.68 -13.86 4.04
N ALA A 96 12.46 -12.89 4.54
CA ALA A 96 13.71 -12.46 3.91
C ALA A 96 14.81 -13.53 3.95
N SER A 97 14.77 -14.45 4.92
CA SER A 97 15.66 -15.60 4.96
C SER A 97 15.27 -16.69 3.96
N LEU A 98 13.97 -16.84 3.67
CA LEU A 98 13.45 -17.78 2.66
C LEU A 98 13.71 -17.27 1.24
N GLU A 99 13.51 -15.97 1.00
CA GLU A 99 13.63 -15.33 -0.32
C GLU A 99 14.46 -14.04 -0.22
N PRO A 100 15.80 -14.14 -0.14
CA PRO A 100 16.68 -12.99 0.04
C PRO A 100 16.55 -11.94 -1.07
N GLY A 101 16.39 -10.67 -0.68
CA GLY A 101 16.33 -9.53 -1.60
C GLY A 101 14.98 -9.33 -2.29
N ARG A 102 13.97 -10.14 -1.97
CA ARG A 102 12.64 -10.08 -2.60
C ARG A 102 11.52 -9.62 -1.67
N VAL A 103 11.82 -9.28 -0.42
CA VAL A 103 10.81 -8.99 0.60
C VAL A 103 10.73 -7.50 0.90
N ASP A 104 9.53 -6.94 0.76
CA ASP A 104 9.19 -5.59 1.18
C ASP A 104 8.30 -5.61 2.42
N LEU A 105 8.61 -4.76 3.40
CA LEU A 105 7.80 -4.51 4.57
C LEU A 105 7.23 -3.10 4.52
N GLY A 106 6.03 -2.96 3.99
CA GLY A 106 5.27 -1.72 4.07
C GLY A 106 4.49 -1.65 5.37
N ILE A 107 4.53 -0.50 6.03
CA ILE A 107 3.89 -0.23 7.32
C ILE A 107 2.86 0.87 7.18
N GLY A 108 1.65 0.66 7.72
CA GLY A 108 0.57 1.63 7.80
C GLY A 108 0.19 1.98 9.25
N LYS A 109 -0.35 3.19 9.43
CA LYS A 109 -0.94 3.65 10.71
C LYS A 109 -2.45 3.43 10.78
N ALA A 110 -3.12 3.17 9.64
CA ALA A 110 -4.55 2.98 9.59
C ALA A 110 -5.01 1.76 10.44
N PRO A 111 -6.26 1.74 10.93
CA PRO A 111 -6.75 0.60 11.72
C PRO A 111 -7.03 -0.66 10.90
N GLY A 112 -7.04 -0.59 9.56
CA GLY A 112 -7.35 -1.72 8.68
C GLY A 112 -8.79 -2.25 8.76
N GLY A 113 -9.64 -1.67 9.63
CA GLY A 113 -11.02 -2.09 9.83
C GLY A 113 -11.80 -1.16 10.77
N LEU A 114 -13.00 -1.60 11.18
CA LEU A 114 -13.87 -0.87 12.09
C LEU A 114 -13.41 -1.00 13.56
N PRO A 115 -13.94 -0.17 14.50
CA PRO A 115 -13.54 -0.20 15.91
C PRO A 115 -13.64 -1.58 16.57
N LEU A 116 -14.62 -2.40 16.19
CA LEU A 116 -14.79 -3.74 16.74
C LEU A 116 -13.61 -4.66 16.37
N SER A 117 -13.15 -4.62 15.10
CA SER A 117 -11.97 -5.39 14.68
C SER A 117 -10.70 -4.88 15.36
N THR A 118 -10.56 -3.56 15.57
CA THR A 118 -9.46 -2.98 16.36
C THR A 118 -9.43 -3.53 17.79
N LYS A 119 -10.59 -3.60 18.47
CA LYS A 119 -10.69 -4.20 19.81
C LYS A 119 -10.30 -5.68 19.81
N ALA A 120 -10.66 -6.43 18.77
CA ALA A 120 -10.32 -7.84 18.66
C ALA A 120 -8.81 -8.05 18.41
N LEU A 121 -8.20 -7.25 17.52
CA LEU A 121 -6.77 -7.31 17.21
C LEU A 121 -5.90 -6.90 18.42
N GLN A 122 -6.35 -5.93 19.18
CA GLN A 122 -5.67 -5.41 20.37
C GLN A 122 -6.21 -6.02 21.67
N TYR A 123 -6.69 -7.26 21.62
CA TYR A 123 -7.28 -7.91 22.78
C TYR A 123 -6.34 -7.90 24.01
N GLY A 124 -6.77 -7.23 25.06
CA GLY A 124 -6.00 -7.08 26.29
C GLY A 124 -4.87 -6.03 26.25
N THR A 125 -4.64 -5.34 25.12
CA THR A 125 -3.54 -4.36 24.96
C THR A 125 -4.00 -3.12 24.22
N LEU A 126 -5.08 -2.48 24.64
CA LEU A 126 -5.64 -1.31 23.94
C LEU A 126 -4.55 -0.27 23.63
N ASN A 127 -4.35 -0.04 22.35
CA ASN A 127 -3.46 0.96 21.79
C ASN A 127 -4.21 1.72 20.69
N GLN A 128 -4.30 3.03 20.82
CA GLN A 128 -4.96 3.89 19.82
C GLN A 128 -4.00 4.40 18.73
N GLY A 129 -2.79 3.85 18.65
CA GLY A 129 -1.76 4.25 17.71
C GLY A 129 -1.05 5.56 18.08
N GLU A 130 -1.16 5.99 19.34
CA GLU A 130 -0.44 7.16 19.86
C GLU A 130 1.06 6.93 19.89
N ASP A 131 1.50 5.70 20.16
CA ASP A 131 2.90 5.25 20.17
C ASP A 131 3.41 4.76 18.80
N PHE A 132 2.74 5.09 17.70
CA PHE A 132 3.10 4.57 16.36
C PHE A 132 4.53 4.94 15.95
N GLU A 133 5.00 6.14 16.24
CA GLU A 133 6.37 6.57 15.93
C GLU A 133 7.39 5.75 16.71
N GLU A 134 7.13 5.47 17.98
CA GLU A 134 7.97 4.64 18.83
C GLU A 134 8.01 3.20 18.34
N ARG A 135 6.86 2.63 17.98
CA ARG A 135 6.76 1.27 17.39
C ARG A 135 7.51 1.16 16.08
N LEU A 136 7.37 2.13 15.19
CA LEU A 136 8.05 2.13 13.89
C LEU A 136 9.57 2.27 14.08
N THR A 137 9.99 3.15 14.97
CA THR A 137 11.41 3.33 15.32
C THR A 137 11.99 2.03 15.90
N PHE A 138 11.28 1.38 16.81
CA PHE A 138 11.73 0.11 17.39
C PHE A 138 11.76 -1.01 16.34
N LEU A 139 10.76 -1.10 15.47
CA LEU A 139 10.76 -2.04 14.33
C LEU A 139 11.99 -1.85 13.44
N GLN A 140 12.28 -0.61 13.05
CA GLN A 140 13.46 -0.29 12.26
C GLN A 140 14.76 -0.70 12.99
N GLN A 141 14.88 -0.39 14.27
CA GLN A 141 16.04 -0.76 15.08
C GLN A 141 16.24 -2.29 15.17
N LEU A 142 15.15 -3.06 15.23
CA LEU A 142 15.19 -4.52 15.20
C LEU A 142 15.71 -5.05 13.85
N ILE A 143 15.16 -4.52 12.74
CA ILE A 143 15.56 -4.88 11.38
C ILE A 143 17.02 -4.48 11.12
N GLU A 144 17.41 -3.27 11.53
CA GLU A 144 18.76 -2.73 11.35
C GLU A 144 19.77 -3.25 12.38
N GLN A 145 19.33 -3.93 13.45
CA GLN A 145 20.16 -4.37 14.58
C GLN A 145 20.86 -3.19 15.28
N THR A 146 20.17 -2.07 15.44
CA THR A 146 20.72 -0.80 15.95
C THR A 146 20.09 -0.35 17.26
N ILE A 147 19.52 -1.28 18.04
CA ILE A 147 18.90 -0.97 19.33
C ILE A 147 19.93 -0.28 20.24
N PRO A 148 19.67 0.94 20.73
CA PRO A 148 20.61 1.68 21.55
C PRO A 148 20.91 0.97 22.87
N LYS A 149 22.16 1.07 23.36
CA LYS A 149 22.60 0.45 24.64
C LYS A 149 21.74 0.86 25.85
N LYS A 150 21.13 2.04 25.81
CA LYS A 150 20.25 2.57 26.90
C LYS A 150 18.80 2.06 26.82
N HIS A 151 18.43 1.37 25.73
CA HIS A 151 17.09 0.82 25.56
C HIS A 151 16.88 -0.37 26.49
N GLU A 152 15.72 -0.50 27.13
CA GLU A 152 15.43 -1.58 28.08
C GLU A 152 15.54 -2.98 27.47
N LEU A 153 15.29 -3.11 26.15
CA LEU A 153 15.42 -4.36 25.38
C LEU A 153 16.75 -4.44 24.61
N TYR A 154 17.79 -3.72 25.05
CA TYR A 154 19.11 -3.82 24.41
C TYR A 154 19.63 -5.25 24.41
N GLY A 155 20.11 -5.69 23.25
CA GLY A 155 20.63 -7.05 23.04
C GLY A 155 19.60 -8.05 22.53
N ILE A 156 18.30 -7.71 22.51
CA ILE A 156 17.29 -8.54 21.84
C ILE A 156 17.54 -8.60 20.34
N GLN A 157 17.28 -9.74 19.73
CA GLN A 157 17.39 -9.94 18.28
C GLN A 157 16.11 -10.59 17.76
N ALA A 158 15.53 -10.02 16.70
CA ALA A 158 14.45 -10.66 15.97
C ALA A 158 15.03 -11.73 15.04
N THR A 159 14.96 -12.97 15.46
CA THR A 159 15.57 -14.11 14.73
C THR A 159 14.56 -14.83 13.82
N PRO A 160 15.03 -15.45 12.70
CA PRO A 160 16.40 -15.49 12.20
C PRO A 160 16.86 -14.13 11.68
N ILE A 161 18.18 -13.89 11.63
CA ILE A 161 18.73 -12.68 11.05
C ILE A 161 19.07 -12.98 9.59
N PRO A 162 18.35 -12.37 8.59
CA PRO A 162 18.63 -12.62 7.18
C PRO A 162 19.91 -11.90 6.73
N GLN A 163 20.59 -12.44 5.72
CA GLN A 163 21.73 -11.78 5.09
C GLN A 163 21.31 -10.50 4.35
N THR A 164 20.15 -10.53 3.70
CA THR A 164 19.53 -9.37 3.04
C THR A 164 18.25 -9.01 3.80
N LYS A 165 18.24 -7.85 4.40
CA LYS A 165 17.09 -7.34 5.18
C LYS A 165 15.89 -7.09 4.30
N PRO A 166 14.64 -7.18 4.83
CA PRO A 166 13.46 -6.69 4.10
C PRO A 166 13.59 -5.18 3.87
N ALA A 167 13.15 -4.71 2.70
CA ALA A 167 13.09 -3.27 2.42
C ALA A 167 11.91 -2.66 3.19
N LEU A 168 12.17 -1.61 3.98
CA LEU A 168 11.17 -0.98 4.85
C LEU A 168 10.58 0.26 4.19
N PHE A 169 9.23 0.33 4.16
CA PHE A 169 8.45 1.43 3.62
C PHE A 169 7.44 1.93 4.65
N LEU A 170 7.33 3.25 4.81
CA LEU A 170 6.21 3.85 5.52
C LEU A 170 5.15 4.32 4.51
N LEU A 171 3.90 3.85 4.67
CA LEU A 171 2.75 4.32 3.91
C LEU A 171 2.03 5.42 4.69
N GLY A 172 1.79 6.55 4.05
CA GLY A 172 1.09 7.68 4.65
C GLY A 172 0.50 8.60 3.60
N ALA A 173 -0.24 9.62 4.04
CA ALA A 173 -0.90 10.58 3.16
C ALA A 173 -0.76 12.02 3.66
N SER A 174 0.32 12.31 4.41
CA SER A 174 0.58 13.62 5.00
C SER A 174 2.07 13.98 5.04
N PRO A 175 2.41 15.27 5.15
CA PRO A 175 3.78 15.74 5.34
C PRO A 175 4.44 15.23 6.63
N GLU A 176 3.67 15.01 7.70
CA GLU A 176 4.17 14.49 8.98
C GLU A 176 4.66 13.05 8.82
N SER A 177 3.91 12.20 8.11
CA SER A 177 4.33 10.84 7.79
C SER A 177 5.58 10.84 6.90
N ALA A 178 5.65 11.76 5.93
CA ALA A 178 6.82 11.95 5.08
C ALA A 178 8.06 12.38 5.89
N ALA A 179 7.88 13.31 6.85
CA ALA A 179 8.95 13.73 7.76
C ALA A 179 9.45 12.56 8.62
N LEU A 180 8.55 11.74 9.15
CA LEU A 180 8.90 10.58 9.96
C LEU A 180 9.72 9.57 9.15
N ALA A 181 9.26 9.20 7.95
CA ALA A 181 10.00 8.30 7.06
C ALA A 181 11.40 8.85 6.71
N GLY A 182 11.47 10.15 6.37
CA GLY A 182 12.74 10.80 6.04
C GLY A 182 13.72 10.85 7.21
N LYS A 183 13.25 11.14 8.43
CA LYS A 183 14.07 11.13 9.67
C LYS A 183 14.60 9.74 9.99
N LEU A 184 13.80 8.70 9.76
CA LEU A 184 14.20 7.31 9.96
C LEU A 184 15.07 6.78 8.80
N GLY A 185 15.19 7.51 7.68
CA GLY A 185 15.96 7.07 6.51
C GLY A 185 15.34 5.86 5.80
N ILE A 186 14.01 5.68 5.88
CA ILE A 186 13.27 4.61 5.21
C ILE A 186 12.49 5.16 4.01
N ALA A 187 12.13 4.27 3.09
CA ALA A 187 11.33 4.65 1.92
C ALA A 187 9.93 5.15 2.33
N PHE A 188 9.40 6.12 1.60
CA PHE A 188 8.06 6.67 1.85
C PHE A 188 7.15 6.45 0.65
N VAL A 189 5.90 6.05 0.92
CA VAL A 189 4.85 5.87 -0.08
C VAL A 189 3.69 6.79 0.24
N PHE A 190 3.47 7.79 -0.60
CA PHE A 190 2.29 8.65 -0.45
C PHE A 190 1.07 7.97 -1.05
N ALA A 191 0.04 7.74 -0.22
CA ALA A 191 -1.22 7.10 -0.61
C ALA A 191 -2.19 8.13 -1.19
N ARG A 192 -2.08 8.41 -2.51
CA ARG A 192 -2.90 9.41 -3.18
C ARG A 192 -4.40 9.07 -3.18
N PHE A 193 -4.76 7.81 -3.19
CA PHE A 193 -6.15 7.38 -3.09
C PHE A 193 -6.79 7.68 -1.72
N ILE A 194 -5.99 8.05 -0.70
CA ILE A 194 -6.46 8.55 0.61
C ILE A 194 -6.52 10.08 0.61
N ASN A 195 -5.51 10.73 0.02
CA ASN A 195 -5.41 12.18 -0.05
C ASN A 195 -4.96 12.62 -1.44
N SER A 196 -5.89 13.14 -2.22
CA SER A 196 -5.66 13.55 -3.62
C SER A 196 -5.18 15.00 -3.79
N ASP A 197 -4.97 15.76 -2.69
CA ASP A 197 -4.52 17.15 -2.77
C ASP A 197 -3.07 17.24 -3.23
N ASN A 198 -2.86 17.83 -4.41
CA ASN A 198 -1.53 18.05 -4.98
C ASN A 198 -0.64 18.99 -4.15
N LYS A 199 -1.22 19.90 -3.33
CA LYS A 199 -0.44 20.76 -2.44
C LYS A 199 0.14 19.95 -1.29
N VAL A 200 -0.68 19.04 -0.72
CA VAL A 200 -0.24 18.13 0.34
C VAL A 200 0.82 17.16 -0.19
N LEU A 201 0.63 16.61 -1.41
CA LEU A 201 1.63 15.77 -2.06
C LEU A 201 2.96 16.52 -2.28
N ALA A 202 2.91 17.76 -2.80
CA ALA A 202 4.10 18.58 -3.00
C ALA A 202 4.84 18.86 -1.69
N GLN A 203 4.09 19.18 -0.62
CA GLN A 203 4.66 19.40 0.70
C GLN A 203 5.27 18.11 1.28
N ALA A 204 4.61 16.97 1.14
CA ALA A 204 5.13 15.67 1.57
C ALA A 204 6.43 15.32 0.83
N ALA A 205 6.46 15.49 -0.50
CA ALA A 205 7.66 15.24 -1.31
C ALA A 205 8.84 16.13 -0.87
N SER A 206 8.62 17.43 -0.75
CA SER A 206 9.63 18.38 -0.28
C SER A 206 10.12 18.06 1.13
N THR A 207 9.21 17.75 2.05
CA THR A 207 9.53 17.38 3.43
C THR A 207 10.35 16.08 3.48
N TYR A 208 9.96 15.04 2.75
CA TYR A 208 10.72 13.80 2.68
C TYR A 208 12.13 14.03 2.16
N ARG A 209 12.28 14.71 1.02
CA ARG A 209 13.57 15.00 0.39
C ARG A 209 14.48 15.87 1.27
N SER A 210 13.93 16.76 2.08
CA SER A 210 14.73 17.56 3.01
C SER A 210 15.42 16.72 4.10
N HIS A 211 14.81 15.60 4.51
CA HIS A 211 15.37 14.69 5.51
C HIS A 211 16.14 13.51 4.89
N HIS A 212 15.70 13.06 3.71
CA HIS A 212 16.30 11.92 3.01
C HIS A 212 16.43 12.15 1.51
N PRO A 213 17.42 12.97 1.07
CA PRO A 213 17.53 13.44 -0.32
C PRO A 213 17.58 12.33 -1.36
N ASN A 214 18.24 11.22 -1.06
CA ASN A 214 18.43 10.07 -1.95
C ASN A 214 17.51 8.88 -1.62
N GLY A 215 16.54 9.06 -0.71
CA GLY A 215 15.59 8.01 -0.35
C GLY A 215 14.56 7.77 -1.46
N THR A 216 13.93 6.62 -1.46
CA THR A 216 12.84 6.30 -2.40
C THR A 216 11.54 6.97 -1.97
N PHE A 217 11.00 7.84 -2.84
CA PHE A 217 9.68 8.44 -2.69
C PHE A 217 8.74 7.85 -3.73
N ALA A 218 7.80 7.01 -3.29
CA ALA A 218 6.82 6.37 -4.14
C ALA A 218 5.43 7.01 -4.02
N LEU A 219 4.62 6.87 -5.06
CA LEU A 219 3.22 7.31 -5.09
C LEU A 219 2.30 6.11 -5.33
N SER A 220 1.45 5.79 -4.36
CA SER A 220 0.39 4.80 -4.57
C SER A 220 -0.85 5.50 -5.12
N ILE A 221 -1.31 5.08 -6.30
CA ILE A 221 -2.33 5.77 -7.08
C ILE A 221 -3.33 4.81 -7.69
N ALA A 222 -4.61 5.21 -7.69
CA ALA A 222 -5.66 4.49 -8.39
C ALA A 222 -5.60 4.79 -9.90
N ALA A 223 -5.56 3.74 -10.73
CA ALA A 223 -5.47 3.88 -12.17
C ALA A 223 -6.26 2.78 -12.92
N LEU A 224 -6.91 3.15 -14.01
CA LEU A 224 -7.57 2.23 -14.94
C LEU A 224 -7.27 2.58 -16.39
N ALA A 225 -6.50 1.72 -17.06
CA ALA A 225 -6.29 1.79 -18.49
C ALA A 225 -7.30 0.94 -19.27
N ALA A 226 -7.84 1.49 -20.35
CA ALA A 226 -8.67 0.79 -21.31
C ALA A 226 -8.25 1.16 -22.75
N PRO A 227 -8.75 0.49 -23.79
CA PRO A 227 -8.47 0.82 -25.18
C PRO A 227 -8.86 2.23 -25.60
N SER A 228 -9.91 2.81 -24.96
CA SER A 228 -10.32 4.20 -25.14
C SER A 228 -10.63 4.86 -23.82
N LYS A 229 -10.65 6.19 -23.81
CA LYS A 229 -11.01 6.97 -22.62
C LYS A 229 -12.49 6.82 -22.26
N GLU A 230 -13.34 6.64 -23.26
CA GLU A 230 -14.78 6.39 -23.09
C GLU A 230 -15.04 5.07 -22.38
N GLU A 231 -14.39 3.99 -22.85
CA GLU A 231 -14.45 2.66 -22.20
C GLU A 231 -13.94 2.73 -20.75
N ALA A 232 -12.81 3.38 -20.52
CA ALA A 232 -12.27 3.55 -19.17
C ALA A 232 -13.26 4.29 -18.26
N LYS A 233 -13.91 5.35 -18.75
CA LYS A 233 -14.90 6.12 -18.01
C LYS A 233 -16.14 5.28 -17.66
N GLU A 234 -16.62 4.49 -18.61
CA GLU A 234 -17.75 3.57 -18.40
C GLU A 234 -17.45 2.50 -17.36
N LEU A 235 -16.22 1.94 -17.40
CA LEU A 235 -15.78 0.92 -16.46
C LEU A 235 -15.65 1.44 -15.02
N ILE A 236 -15.22 2.69 -14.84
CA ILE A 236 -15.14 3.33 -13.51
C ILE A 236 -16.53 3.66 -12.98
N GLY A 237 -17.42 4.18 -13.83
CA GLY A 237 -18.72 4.68 -13.39
C GLY A 237 -18.60 5.84 -12.38
N ASP A 238 -19.62 5.98 -11.52
CA ASP A 238 -19.67 7.01 -10.47
C ASP A 238 -19.09 6.49 -9.15
N GLN A 239 -17.76 6.20 -9.14
CA GLN A 239 -17.11 5.76 -7.90
C GLN A 239 -16.92 6.92 -6.94
N LYS A 240 -17.46 6.75 -5.73
CA LYS A 240 -17.30 7.68 -4.62
C LYS A 240 -16.55 7.05 -3.47
N ILE A 241 -15.80 7.85 -2.78
CA ILE A 241 -15.21 7.52 -1.48
C ILE A 241 -15.96 8.27 -0.39
N THR A 242 -16.11 7.66 0.75
CA THR A 242 -16.77 8.25 1.90
C THR A 242 -15.73 8.49 3.00
N LYS A 243 -15.67 9.70 3.52
CA LYS A 243 -14.76 10.06 4.59
C LYS A 243 -15.55 10.38 5.85
N VAL A 244 -15.18 9.76 6.96
CA VAL A 244 -15.69 10.10 8.29
C VAL A 244 -14.65 10.91 9.02
N HIS A 245 -15.07 11.99 9.67
CA HIS A 245 -14.25 12.85 10.51
C HIS A 245 -14.78 12.80 11.93
N LEU A 246 -13.93 12.48 12.89
CA LEU A 246 -14.25 12.46 14.32
C LEU A 246 -13.87 13.78 14.98
N ALA A 247 -14.55 14.13 16.08
CA ALA A 247 -14.27 15.34 16.86
C ALA A 247 -12.83 15.39 17.39
N SER A 248 -12.19 14.25 17.61
CA SER A 248 -10.77 14.12 17.95
C SER A 248 -9.79 14.53 16.85
N GLY A 249 -10.28 14.86 15.63
CA GLY A 249 -9.48 15.16 14.46
C GLY A 249 -9.04 13.92 13.67
N ARG A 250 -9.35 12.71 14.15
CA ARG A 250 -9.12 11.48 13.38
C ARG A 250 -10.07 11.41 12.20
N SER A 251 -9.61 10.91 11.08
CA SER A 251 -10.45 10.66 9.91
C SER A 251 -10.13 9.31 9.27
N LEU A 252 -11.14 8.69 8.66
CA LEU A 252 -10.98 7.41 7.95
C LEU A 252 -11.73 7.49 6.61
N THR A 253 -11.10 6.96 5.56
CA THR A 253 -11.73 6.82 4.23
C THR A 253 -12.30 5.40 4.12
N LEU A 254 -13.56 5.30 3.73
CA LEU A 254 -14.34 4.06 3.66
C LEU A 254 -15.04 3.95 2.32
N GLN A 255 -15.46 2.74 1.97
CA GLN A 255 -16.07 2.43 0.68
C GLN A 255 -17.54 2.85 0.56
N SER A 256 -18.25 3.04 1.69
CA SER A 256 -19.66 3.42 1.68
C SER A 256 -20.05 4.31 2.86
N VAL A 257 -21.19 4.98 2.70
CA VAL A 257 -21.80 5.81 3.77
C VAL A 257 -22.17 4.95 4.96
N GLU A 258 -22.72 3.75 4.75
CA GLU A 258 -23.12 2.85 5.83
C GLU A 258 -21.92 2.44 6.70
N LEU A 259 -20.77 2.19 6.08
CA LEU A 259 -19.55 1.87 6.83
C LEU A 259 -19.02 3.09 7.58
N ALA A 260 -19.13 4.30 7.00
CA ALA A 260 -18.72 5.54 7.67
C ALA A 260 -19.62 5.88 8.86
N GLU A 261 -20.93 5.75 8.71
CA GLU A 261 -21.90 5.90 9.78
C GLU A 261 -21.65 4.88 10.91
N LYS A 262 -21.45 3.62 10.55
CA LYS A 262 -21.13 2.56 11.51
C LYS A 262 -19.84 2.87 12.27
N PHE A 263 -18.78 3.30 11.57
CA PHE A 263 -17.53 3.71 12.21
C PHE A 263 -17.74 4.87 13.18
N GLY A 264 -18.47 5.92 12.76
CA GLY A 264 -18.77 7.08 13.60
C GLY A 264 -19.54 6.67 14.87
N GLN A 265 -20.58 5.87 14.73
CA GLN A 265 -21.39 5.36 15.87
C GLN A 265 -20.53 4.49 16.82
N GLU A 266 -19.73 3.57 16.29
CA GLU A 266 -18.88 2.70 17.11
C GLU A 266 -17.70 3.43 17.76
N SER A 267 -17.29 4.61 17.25
CA SER A 267 -16.22 5.42 17.83
C SER A 267 -16.61 6.03 19.18
N GLY A 268 -17.92 6.29 19.38
CA GLY A 268 -18.45 6.97 20.56
C GLY A 268 -18.15 8.48 20.59
N GLU A 269 -17.68 9.05 19.49
CA GLU A 269 -17.38 10.48 19.32
C GLU A 269 -18.43 11.17 18.42
N GLU A 270 -18.53 12.50 18.50
CA GLU A 270 -19.21 13.26 17.46
C GLU A 270 -18.48 13.12 16.13
N TYR A 271 -19.21 12.96 15.03
CA TYR A 271 -18.63 12.75 13.71
C TYR A 271 -19.42 13.41 12.59
N THR A 272 -18.75 13.63 11.47
CA THR A 272 -19.36 14.03 10.20
C THR A 272 -18.94 13.07 9.10
N VAL A 273 -19.84 12.88 8.12
CA VAL A 273 -19.60 12.01 6.96
C VAL A 273 -19.71 12.85 5.69
N GLU A 274 -18.69 12.74 4.85
CA GLU A 274 -18.63 13.45 3.56
C GLU A 274 -18.32 12.47 2.44
N GLN A 275 -18.90 12.70 1.25
CA GLN A 275 -18.62 11.95 0.04
C GLN A 275 -17.83 12.79 -0.95
N TYR A 276 -16.85 12.19 -1.58
CA TYR A 276 -16.02 12.76 -2.63
C TYR A 276 -15.99 11.82 -3.84
N GLU A 277 -15.75 12.38 -5.01
CA GLU A 277 -15.37 11.61 -6.18
C GLU A 277 -14.05 10.87 -5.94
N ALA A 278 -13.96 9.60 -6.29
CA ALA A 278 -12.71 8.87 -6.19
C ALA A 278 -11.67 9.44 -7.16
N ASP A 279 -10.47 9.73 -6.67
CA ASP A 279 -9.37 10.22 -7.51
C ASP A 279 -8.73 9.02 -8.24
N ILE A 280 -9.19 8.76 -9.45
CA ILE A 280 -8.74 7.65 -10.29
C ILE A 280 -8.22 8.21 -11.61
N LEU A 281 -6.97 7.94 -11.95
CA LEU A 281 -6.48 8.18 -13.30
C LEU A 281 -7.11 7.18 -14.27
N TYR A 282 -7.77 7.64 -15.32
CA TYR A 282 -8.38 6.76 -16.32
C TYR A 282 -8.19 7.26 -17.74
N GLY A 283 -8.17 6.33 -18.67
CA GLY A 283 -8.00 6.62 -20.09
C GLY A 283 -7.26 5.53 -20.81
N THR A 284 -6.60 5.87 -21.91
CA THR A 284 -5.67 4.99 -22.58
C THR A 284 -4.39 4.83 -21.75
N ALA A 285 -3.59 3.84 -22.07
CA ALA A 285 -2.29 3.67 -21.41
C ALA A 285 -1.37 4.90 -21.63
N GLU A 286 -1.47 5.56 -22.77
CA GLU A 286 -0.76 6.79 -23.09
C GLU A 286 -1.20 7.95 -22.21
N ASP A 287 -2.51 8.14 -22.01
CA ASP A 287 -3.07 9.19 -21.13
C ASP A 287 -2.56 9.02 -19.70
N ILE A 288 -2.62 7.80 -19.17
CA ILE A 288 -2.18 7.51 -17.81
C ILE A 288 -0.68 7.73 -17.68
N ARG A 289 0.14 7.24 -18.62
CA ARG A 289 1.59 7.43 -18.59
C ARG A 289 1.98 8.91 -18.63
N ALA A 290 1.29 9.72 -19.44
CA ALA A 290 1.53 11.17 -19.48
C ALA A 290 1.30 11.82 -18.10
N ASN A 291 0.29 11.38 -17.36
CA ASN A 291 0.05 11.82 -15.99
C ASN A 291 1.14 11.34 -15.02
N LEU A 292 1.58 10.07 -15.12
CA LEU A 292 2.66 9.54 -14.29
C LEU A 292 3.98 10.27 -14.56
N ASP A 293 4.28 10.58 -15.82
CA ASP A 293 5.45 11.37 -16.23
C ASP A 293 5.40 12.79 -15.63
N ASP A 294 4.23 13.46 -15.65
CA ASP A 294 4.03 14.76 -14.99
C ASP A 294 4.27 14.68 -13.47
N TYR A 295 3.69 13.68 -12.80
CA TYR A 295 3.93 13.46 -11.37
C TYR A 295 5.39 13.16 -11.05
N HIS A 296 6.06 12.33 -11.86
CA HIS A 296 7.48 12.05 -11.70
C HIS A 296 8.33 13.33 -11.75
N VAL A 297 8.08 14.16 -12.75
CA VAL A 297 8.87 15.43 -12.93
C VAL A 297 8.54 16.44 -11.82
N ARG A 298 7.26 16.63 -11.50
CA ARG A 298 6.84 17.67 -10.53
C ARG A 298 7.17 17.34 -9.09
N PHE A 299 7.06 16.07 -8.70
CA PHE A 299 7.16 15.65 -7.30
C PHE A 299 8.36 14.72 -7.05
N GLN A 300 9.19 14.48 -8.07
CA GLN A 300 10.35 13.58 -7.99
C GLN A 300 9.98 12.18 -7.49
N ILE A 301 8.91 11.60 -8.07
CA ILE A 301 8.43 10.26 -7.75
C ILE A 301 9.34 9.21 -8.39
N ASP A 302 9.93 8.32 -7.59
CA ASP A 302 10.82 7.26 -8.08
C ASP A 302 10.05 6.02 -8.53
N GLU A 303 8.86 5.79 -7.96
CA GLU A 303 8.06 4.59 -8.21
C GLU A 303 6.56 4.88 -8.06
N PHE A 304 5.76 4.24 -8.92
CA PHE A 304 4.30 4.26 -8.80
C PHE A 304 3.79 2.87 -8.42
N ILE A 305 2.98 2.81 -7.36
CA ILE A 305 2.28 1.60 -6.94
C ILE A 305 0.83 1.71 -7.40
N LEU A 306 0.50 0.96 -8.45
CA LEU A 306 -0.81 1.04 -9.11
C LEU A 306 -1.84 0.18 -8.37
N HIS A 307 -2.98 0.77 -8.10
CA HIS A 307 -4.17 0.12 -7.60
C HIS A 307 -5.30 0.29 -8.62
N THR A 308 -5.98 -0.79 -9.02
CA THR A 308 -7.10 -0.71 -9.98
C THR A 308 -8.40 -1.03 -9.27
N PRO A 309 -9.26 -0.01 -8.97
CA PRO A 309 -10.41 -0.14 -8.09
C PRO A 309 -11.68 -0.56 -8.84
N ILE A 310 -11.62 -1.58 -9.69
CA ILE A 310 -12.79 -2.17 -10.36
C ILE A 310 -12.88 -3.66 -10.04
N LEU A 311 -14.13 -4.16 -9.97
CA LEU A 311 -14.42 -5.55 -9.66
C LEU A 311 -14.49 -6.46 -10.90
N LYS A 312 -14.59 -5.90 -12.09
CA LYS A 312 -14.58 -6.64 -13.36
C LYS A 312 -13.17 -7.20 -13.60
N GLU A 313 -13.00 -8.49 -13.37
CA GLU A 313 -11.67 -9.12 -13.31
C GLU A 313 -10.90 -9.04 -14.62
N PHE A 314 -11.57 -9.33 -15.75
CA PHE A 314 -10.93 -9.28 -17.07
C PHE A 314 -10.40 -7.88 -17.37
N GLU A 315 -11.21 -6.85 -17.17
CA GLU A 315 -10.86 -5.45 -17.42
C GLU A 315 -9.78 -4.96 -16.45
N ARG A 316 -9.82 -5.44 -15.21
CA ARG A 316 -8.80 -5.16 -14.20
C ARG A 316 -7.44 -5.74 -14.61
N GLN A 317 -7.39 -6.98 -15.04
CA GLN A 317 -6.16 -7.62 -15.54
C GLN A 317 -5.67 -6.93 -16.82
N ARG A 318 -6.57 -6.63 -17.76
CA ARG A 318 -6.25 -5.90 -18.98
C ARG A 318 -5.66 -4.52 -18.71
N SER A 319 -6.17 -3.80 -17.72
CA SER A 319 -5.59 -2.53 -17.30
C SER A 319 -4.13 -2.67 -16.88
N PHE A 320 -3.79 -3.66 -16.05
CA PHE A 320 -2.39 -3.92 -15.69
C PHE A 320 -1.55 -4.35 -16.89
N GLU A 321 -2.10 -5.11 -17.83
CA GLU A 321 -1.38 -5.47 -19.07
C GLU A 321 -1.04 -4.24 -19.92
N LEU A 322 -2.01 -3.34 -20.13
CA LEU A 322 -1.83 -2.10 -20.90
C LEU A 322 -0.81 -1.14 -20.27
N LEU A 323 -0.77 -1.07 -18.93
CA LEU A 323 0.17 -0.22 -18.19
C LEU A 323 1.55 -0.84 -18.01
N SER A 324 1.72 -2.12 -18.29
CA SER A 324 2.91 -2.87 -17.95
C SER A 324 4.19 -2.37 -18.64
N PRO A 325 5.36 -2.53 -17.99
CA PRO A 325 6.66 -2.25 -18.61
C PRO A 325 6.91 -3.01 -19.91
N VAL A 326 6.47 -4.28 -19.99
CA VAL A 326 6.62 -5.11 -21.20
C VAL A 326 5.79 -4.53 -22.36
N HIS A 327 4.55 -4.13 -22.13
CA HIS A 327 3.70 -3.51 -23.16
C HIS A 327 4.32 -2.22 -23.69
N LEU A 328 4.87 -1.37 -22.81
CA LEU A 328 5.55 -0.15 -23.21
C LEU A 328 6.76 -0.41 -24.11
N GLN A 329 7.58 -1.40 -23.77
CA GLN A 329 8.75 -1.76 -24.60
C GLN A 329 8.33 -2.24 -26.00
N LEU A 330 7.23 -2.99 -26.10
CA LEU A 330 6.70 -3.44 -27.40
C LEU A 330 6.21 -2.26 -28.24
N GLN A 331 5.48 -1.30 -27.65
CA GLN A 331 5.00 -0.09 -28.36
C GLN A 331 6.16 0.76 -28.88
N GLN A 332 7.24 0.93 -28.09
CA GLN A 332 8.41 1.70 -28.50
C GLN A 332 9.12 1.05 -29.70
N LYS A 333 9.22 -0.29 -29.74
CA LYS A 333 9.80 -1.01 -30.88
C LYS A 333 8.99 -0.84 -32.17
N VAL A 334 7.66 -0.81 -32.08
CA VAL A 334 6.77 -0.63 -33.25
C VAL A 334 6.86 0.79 -33.82
N LYS A 335 7.10 1.82 -33.00
CA LYS A 335 7.26 3.22 -33.47
C LYS A 335 8.60 3.51 -34.13
N VAL A 336 9.58 2.61 -34.03
CA VAL A 336 10.93 2.75 -34.61
C VAL A 336 11.06 2.03 -35.99
N ILE A 337 10.05 1.24 -36.38
CA ILE A 337 9.93 0.63 -37.69
C ILE A 337 9.04 1.49 -38.59
#